data_32d234e62047dd944dd631761efa150f
#
_entry.id   32d234e62047dd944dd631761efa150f
#
_cell.length_a   1.000
_cell.length_b   1.000
_cell.length_c   1.000
_cell.angle_alpha   90.00
_cell.angle_beta   90.00
_cell.angle_gamma   90.00
#
_symmetry.space_group_name_H-M   'P 1'
#
loop_
_entity.id
_entity.type
_entity.pdbx_description
1 polymer ?
#
loop_
_entity_poly.entity_id
_entity_poly.type
_entity_poly.pdbx_seq_one_letter_code
_entity_poly.pdbx_strand_id
1 'polypeptide(L)'
;IGGKDSMSGTFEHISVPPTLIAFGITTVPADKVVSTDLKKAGNKLYLIKHNALANYMPNVEQLKENWTYTTNAIQSGKVCATFALGFGGVAEAIAKMSFGNELAVDIQIAENELFDYNYGSILVEATCDLTSNSESGLTSNSVAIQYLGEVTDGTHLVINGERVSREVLLHACCGQFDKIYPSAVPAQHQALMPAGIKSLNTKHSTLNYNGTAVETPLVYIPVFPGTNCDYDSAK
;
A
#
# COMPACT_ATOMS: atom_id res chain seq x y z
N ILE A 1 10.11 -7.59 -15.18
CA ILE A 1 9.40 -8.60 -14.37
C ILE A 1 10.41 -9.60 -13.85
N GLY A 2 10.32 -9.91 -12.59
CA GLY A 2 11.10 -10.95 -11.96
C GLY A 2 10.23 -11.85 -11.09
N GLY A 3 10.81 -12.94 -10.65
CA GLY A 3 10.18 -13.87 -9.74
C GLY A 3 11.22 -14.65 -8.95
N LYS A 4 10.81 -15.21 -7.83
CA LYS A 4 11.66 -16.03 -6.97
C LYS A 4 10.82 -17.09 -6.29
N ASP A 5 11.30 -18.33 -6.31
CA ASP A 5 10.75 -19.38 -5.50
C ASP A 5 11.26 -19.25 -4.06
N SER A 6 10.36 -19.39 -3.11
CA SER A 6 10.70 -19.58 -1.71
C SER A 6 11.03 -21.04 -1.46
N MET A 7 11.99 -21.31 -0.58
CA MET A 7 12.24 -22.68 -0.14
C MET A 7 11.03 -23.21 0.60
N SER A 8 10.53 -24.38 0.19
CA SER A 8 9.52 -25.14 0.92
C SER A 8 10.16 -26.33 1.63
N GLY A 9 9.63 -26.73 2.76
CA GLY A 9 10.14 -27.88 3.51
C GLY A 9 9.71 -27.85 4.96
N THR A 10 10.10 -28.89 5.69
CA THR A 10 9.84 -29.02 7.13
C THR A 10 11.15 -29.19 7.87
N PHE A 11 11.34 -28.38 8.89
CA PHE A 11 12.43 -28.51 9.84
C PHE A 11 11.84 -28.63 11.24
N GLU A 12 12.04 -29.77 11.89
CA GLU A 12 11.42 -30.11 13.18
C GLU A 12 9.89 -29.93 13.10
N HIS A 13 9.35 -28.97 13.85
CA HIS A 13 7.91 -28.64 13.89
C HIS A 13 7.51 -27.44 13.02
N ILE A 14 8.46 -26.85 12.30
CA ILE A 14 8.24 -25.71 11.41
C ILE A 14 8.05 -26.21 9.99
N SER A 15 6.92 -25.87 9.38
CA SER A 15 6.66 -26.14 7.97
C SER A 15 6.59 -24.83 7.22
N VAL A 16 7.41 -24.73 6.16
CA VAL A 16 7.40 -23.57 5.25
C VAL A 16 6.52 -23.92 4.05
N PRO A 17 5.43 -23.20 3.83
CA PRO A 17 4.56 -23.44 2.67
C PRO A 17 5.29 -23.10 1.37
N PRO A 18 4.99 -23.80 0.27
CA PRO A 18 5.48 -23.38 -1.05
C PRO A 18 4.97 -21.97 -1.35
N THR A 19 5.89 -21.09 -1.70
CA THR A 19 5.58 -19.67 -1.94
C THR A 19 6.25 -19.22 -3.23
N LEU A 20 5.46 -18.65 -4.14
CA LEU A 20 5.95 -17.99 -5.34
C LEU A 20 5.83 -16.47 -5.15
N ILE A 21 6.93 -15.77 -5.37
CA ILE A 21 6.98 -14.31 -5.31
C ILE A 21 7.20 -13.80 -6.74
N ALA A 22 6.30 -12.94 -7.21
CA ALA A 22 6.44 -12.23 -8.48
C ALA A 22 6.55 -10.73 -8.21
N PHE A 23 7.42 -10.05 -8.92
CA PHE A 23 7.58 -8.61 -8.83
C PHE A 23 7.79 -7.97 -10.20
N GLY A 24 7.38 -6.71 -10.32
CA GLY A 24 7.60 -5.90 -11.51
C GLY A 24 8.23 -4.57 -11.11
N ILE A 25 9.06 -4.02 -11.97
CA ILE A 25 9.72 -2.74 -11.77
C ILE A 25 9.36 -1.82 -12.92
N THR A 26 9.03 -0.58 -12.58
CA THR A 26 8.79 0.50 -13.54
C THR A 26 9.26 1.83 -12.96
N THR A 27 9.28 2.87 -13.79
CA THR A 27 9.61 4.23 -13.36
C THR A 27 8.37 5.11 -13.38
N VAL A 28 8.29 6.03 -12.43
CA VAL A 28 7.23 7.04 -12.34
C VAL A 28 7.84 8.37 -11.88
N PRO A 29 7.34 9.53 -12.33
CA PRO A 29 7.76 10.82 -11.77
C PRO A 29 7.52 10.87 -10.27
N ALA A 30 8.51 11.30 -9.49
CA ALA A 30 8.47 11.24 -8.03
C ALA A 30 7.32 12.06 -7.43
N ASP A 31 6.93 13.17 -8.09
CA ASP A 31 5.80 14.02 -7.70
C ASP A 31 4.42 13.39 -7.99
N LYS A 32 4.38 12.25 -8.68
CA LYS A 32 3.16 11.49 -9.00
C LYS A 32 3.02 10.21 -8.19
N VAL A 33 3.93 9.97 -7.26
CA VAL A 33 3.83 8.83 -6.34
C VAL A 33 2.81 9.17 -5.24
N VAL A 34 1.84 8.29 -5.03
CA VAL A 34 0.90 8.36 -3.90
C VAL A 34 1.15 7.19 -2.95
N SER A 35 1.01 7.43 -1.64
CA SER A 35 1.07 6.36 -0.65
C SER A 35 -0.32 5.80 -0.36
N THR A 36 -0.36 4.73 0.41
CA THR A 36 -1.62 4.09 0.80
C THR A 36 -2.36 4.84 1.91
N ASP A 37 -1.66 5.66 2.72
CA ASP A 37 -2.27 6.31 3.88
C ASP A 37 -3.30 7.36 3.47
N LEU A 38 -4.40 7.46 4.22
CA LEU A 38 -5.39 8.52 4.08
C LEU A 38 -4.75 9.90 4.27
N LYS A 39 -5.20 10.91 3.53
CA LYS A 39 -4.54 12.22 3.49
C LYS A 39 -5.29 13.32 4.21
N LYS A 40 -6.62 13.35 4.11
CA LYS A 40 -7.37 14.49 4.62
C LYS A 40 -8.83 14.13 4.93
N ALA A 41 -9.30 14.54 6.12
CA ALA A 41 -10.72 14.49 6.46
C ALA A 41 -11.55 15.32 5.46
N GLY A 42 -12.73 14.80 5.10
CA GLY A 42 -13.62 15.33 4.10
C GLY A 42 -13.34 14.86 2.67
N ASN A 43 -12.20 14.18 2.43
CA ASN A 43 -11.99 13.48 1.16
C ASN A 43 -12.92 12.28 1.03
N LYS A 44 -13.25 11.92 -0.20
CA LYS A 44 -14.20 10.85 -0.51
C LYS A 44 -13.49 9.54 -0.79
N LEU A 45 -14.13 8.44 -0.40
CA LEU A 45 -13.64 7.09 -0.64
C LEU A 45 -14.46 6.39 -1.71
N TYR A 46 -13.76 5.80 -2.68
CA TYR A 46 -14.37 5.05 -3.77
C TYR A 46 -13.70 3.70 -3.95
N LEU A 47 -14.49 2.70 -4.30
CA LEU A 47 -14.02 1.41 -4.76
C LEU A 47 -14.11 1.37 -6.28
N ILE A 48 -12.96 1.22 -6.94
CA ILE A 48 -12.86 0.91 -8.37
C ILE A 48 -12.91 -0.60 -8.49
N LYS A 49 -14.06 -1.13 -8.91
CA LYS A 49 -14.33 -2.57 -8.88
C LYS A 49 -13.76 -3.30 -10.08
N HIS A 50 -13.16 -4.43 -9.81
CA HIS A 50 -12.84 -5.45 -10.79
C HIS A 50 -13.78 -6.64 -10.61
N ASN A 51 -14.41 -7.07 -11.67
CA ASN A 51 -15.26 -8.26 -11.67
C ASN A 51 -14.51 -9.40 -12.37
N ALA A 52 -14.07 -10.37 -11.57
CA ALA A 52 -13.43 -11.57 -12.12
C ALA A 52 -14.41 -12.35 -13.00
N LEU A 53 -13.86 -13.13 -13.93
CA LEU A 53 -14.65 -14.06 -14.73
C LEU A 53 -15.19 -15.21 -13.86
N ALA A 54 -16.18 -15.95 -14.35
CA ALA A 54 -16.85 -17.01 -13.60
C ALA A 54 -15.91 -18.12 -13.06
N ASN A 55 -14.73 -18.27 -13.62
CA ASN A 55 -13.68 -19.20 -13.19
C ASN A 55 -12.63 -18.54 -12.26
N TYR A 56 -12.92 -17.41 -11.69
CA TYR A 56 -12.02 -16.57 -10.87
C TYR A 56 -10.78 -16.03 -11.61
N MET A 57 -10.71 -16.20 -12.93
CA MET A 57 -9.66 -15.59 -13.73
C MET A 57 -9.88 -14.08 -13.86
N PRO A 58 -8.80 -13.29 -13.92
CA PRO A 58 -8.94 -11.84 -14.04
C PRO A 58 -9.58 -11.46 -15.39
N ASN A 59 -10.48 -10.49 -15.34
CA ASN A 59 -10.96 -9.81 -16.55
C ASN A 59 -9.90 -8.77 -16.96
N VAL A 60 -9.00 -9.18 -17.84
CA VAL A 60 -7.80 -8.40 -18.20
C VAL A 60 -8.16 -7.06 -18.84
N GLU A 61 -9.20 -7.01 -19.65
CA GLU A 61 -9.61 -5.74 -20.29
C GLU A 61 -10.13 -4.74 -19.25
N GLN A 62 -10.98 -5.19 -18.32
CA GLN A 62 -11.44 -4.36 -17.23
C GLN A 62 -10.30 -3.90 -16.31
N LEU A 63 -9.32 -4.77 -16.04
CA LEU A 63 -8.13 -4.38 -15.25
C LEU A 63 -7.34 -3.27 -15.93
N LYS A 64 -7.10 -3.36 -17.24
CA LYS A 64 -6.40 -2.31 -17.99
C LYS A 64 -7.14 -0.98 -17.93
N GLU A 65 -8.45 -0.99 -18.06
CA GLU A 65 -9.30 0.19 -17.97
C GLU A 65 -9.24 0.81 -16.55
N ASN A 66 -9.39 -0.03 -15.51
CA ASN A 66 -9.29 0.41 -14.12
C ASN A 66 -7.94 1.03 -13.79
N TRP A 67 -6.85 0.41 -14.23
CA TRP A 67 -5.50 0.93 -14.00
C TRP A 67 -5.24 2.22 -14.76
N THR A 68 -5.69 2.30 -16.01
CA THR A 68 -5.58 3.53 -16.81
C THR A 68 -6.35 4.66 -16.16
N TYR A 69 -7.59 4.42 -15.74
CA TYR A 69 -8.40 5.40 -15.02
C TYR A 69 -7.72 5.86 -13.74
N THR A 70 -7.29 4.92 -12.89
CA THR A 70 -6.65 5.23 -11.61
C THR A 70 -5.36 6.03 -11.81
N THR A 71 -4.53 5.64 -12.78
CA THR A 71 -3.29 6.37 -13.11
C THR A 71 -3.58 7.80 -13.57
N ASN A 72 -4.56 8.01 -14.44
CA ASN A 72 -4.96 9.34 -14.88
C ASN A 72 -5.51 10.19 -13.72
N ALA A 73 -6.26 9.58 -12.81
CA ALA A 73 -6.79 10.24 -11.62
C ALA A 73 -5.67 10.68 -10.65
N ILE A 74 -4.65 9.85 -10.47
CA ILE A 74 -3.44 10.19 -9.68
C ILE A 74 -2.67 11.32 -10.38
N GLN A 75 -2.39 11.19 -11.66
CA GLN A 75 -1.62 12.20 -12.42
C GLN A 75 -2.29 13.58 -12.43
N SER A 76 -3.62 13.60 -12.44
CA SER A 76 -4.40 14.84 -12.36
C SER A 76 -4.57 15.39 -10.93
N GLY A 77 -4.07 14.68 -9.90
CA GLY A 77 -4.17 15.09 -8.49
C GLY A 77 -5.56 14.89 -7.87
N LYS A 78 -6.45 14.15 -8.52
CA LYS A 78 -7.81 13.88 -8.03
C LYS A 78 -7.87 12.71 -7.08
N VAL A 79 -6.98 11.75 -7.24
CA VAL A 79 -6.73 10.65 -6.31
C VAL A 79 -5.41 10.91 -5.60
N CYS A 80 -5.44 10.87 -4.26
CA CYS A 80 -4.30 11.19 -3.42
C CYS A 80 -3.80 10.01 -2.57
N ALA A 81 -4.59 8.94 -2.44
CA ALA A 81 -4.17 7.68 -1.84
C ALA A 81 -4.86 6.49 -2.53
N THR A 82 -4.18 5.36 -2.59
CA THR A 82 -4.71 4.13 -3.21
C THR A 82 -4.28 2.89 -2.44
N PHE A 83 -5.13 1.87 -2.43
CA PHE A 83 -4.83 0.55 -1.88
C PHE A 83 -5.41 -0.53 -2.81
N ALA A 84 -4.55 -1.42 -3.32
CA ALA A 84 -5.00 -2.59 -4.07
C ALA A 84 -5.59 -3.62 -3.10
N LEU A 85 -6.81 -4.09 -3.35
CA LEU A 85 -7.45 -5.06 -2.46
C LEU A 85 -6.68 -6.37 -2.42
N GLY A 86 -6.50 -6.87 -1.20
CA GLY A 86 -5.87 -8.14 -0.89
C GLY A 86 -6.85 -9.13 -0.27
N PHE A 87 -6.31 -10.07 0.48
CA PHE A 87 -7.05 -11.16 1.10
C PHE A 87 -8.14 -10.70 2.08
N GLY A 88 -7.92 -9.59 2.78
CA GLY A 88 -8.89 -9.02 3.74
C GLY A 88 -9.89 -8.04 3.12
N GLY A 89 -9.91 -7.89 1.81
CA GLY A 89 -10.89 -7.05 1.09
C GLY A 89 -10.85 -5.57 1.46
N VAL A 90 -12.00 -4.94 1.41
CA VAL A 90 -12.16 -3.51 1.75
C VAL A 90 -11.88 -3.25 3.23
N ALA A 91 -12.21 -4.19 4.12
CA ALA A 91 -11.93 -4.06 5.56
C ALA A 91 -10.42 -3.92 5.85
N GLU A 92 -9.59 -4.76 5.22
CA GLU A 92 -8.13 -4.66 5.31
C GLU A 92 -7.62 -3.35 4.76
N ALA A 93 -8.09 -2.96 3.57
CA ALA A 93 -7.68 -1.74 2.90
C ALA A 93 -7.93 -0.50 3.79
N ILE A 94 -9.14 -0.36 4.30
CA ILE A 94 -9.53 0.78 5.16
C ILE A 94 -8.71 0.80 6.45
N ALA A 95 -8.56 -0.35 7.12
CA ALA A 95 -7.77 -0.43 8.34
C ALA A 95 -6.33 0.05 8.09
N LYS A 96 -5.66 -0.51 7.08
CA LYS A 96 -4.27 -0.16 6.77
C LYS A 96 -4.11 1.29 6.29
N MET A 97 -5.03 1.79 5.48
CA MET A 97 -5.02 3.19 5.04
C MET A 97 -5.18 4.18 6.19
N SER A 98 -5.85 3.78 7.28
CA SER A 98 -6.10 4.65 8.44
C SER A 98 -4.92 4.81 9.40
N PHE A 99 -3.89 3.95 9.33
CA PHE A 99 -2.83 3.88 10.35
C PHE A 99 -1.83 5.03 10.26
N GLY A 100 -1.35 5.37 9.05
CA GLY A 100 -0.19 6.23 8.87
C GLY A 100 -0.42 7.68 9.32
N ASN A 101 -1.51 8.30 8.92
CA ASN A 101 -1.85 9.69 9.26
C ASN A 101 -2.91 9.82 10.35
N GLU A 102 -3.21 8.72 11.03
CA GLU A 102 -4.15 8.66 12.14
C GLU A 102 -5.56 9.16 11.80
N LEU A 103 -5.97 9.04 10.55
CA LEU A 103 -7.31 9.35 10.08
C LEU A 103 -8.24 8.16 10.22
N ALA A 104 -9.54 8.40 10.17
CA ALA A 104 -10.58 7.39 10.20
C ALA A 104 -11.48 7.53 8.98
N VAL A 105 -12.53 6.72 8.93
CA VAL A 105 -13.50 6.73 7.84
C VAL A 105 -14.92 6.57 8.38
N ASP A 106 -15.90 7.06 7.62
CA ASP A 106 -17.31 6.72 7.76
C ASP A 106 -17.82 6.23 6.40
N ILE A 107 -18.13 4.94 6.33
CA ILE A 107 -18.48 4.29 5.07
C ILE A 107 -19.71 3.41 5.18
N GLN A 108 -20.34 3.21 4.02
CA GLN A 108 -21.43 2.26 3.81
C GLN A 108 -21.03 1.28 2.70
N ILE A 109 -21.11 -0.01 3.00
CA ILE A 109 -20.78 -1.10 2.06
C ILE A 109 -21.63 -2.32 2.38
N ALA A 110 -21.98 -3.11 1.39
CA ALA A 110 -22.67 -4.37 1.61
C ALA A 110 -21.79 -5.34 2.42
N GLU A 111 -22.37 -6.02 3.41
CA GLU A 111 -21.62 -6.91 4.32
C GLU A 111 -20.83 -7.99 3.57
N ASN A 112 -21.41 -8.55 2.52
CA ASN A 112 -20.74 -9.55 1.69
C ASN A 112 -19.59 -9.00 0.84
N GLU A 113 -19.50 -7.67 0.64
CA GLU A 113 -18.42 -7.02 -0.10
C GLU A 113 -17.27 -6.56 0.82
N LEU A 114 -17.53 -6.42 2.12
CA LEU A 114 -16.56 -5.88 3.08
C LEU A 114 -15.29 -6.75 3.19
N PHE A 115 -15.46 -8.07 3.18
CA PHE A 115 -14.38 -9.06 3.31
C PHE A 115 -14.15 -9.88 2.04
N ASP A 116 -14.81 -9.50 0.94
CA ASP A 116 -14.60 -10.17 -0.34
C ASP A 116 -13.19 -9.88 -0.86
N TYR A 117 -12.50 -10.93 -1.34
CA TYR A 117 -11.13 -10.83 -1.84
C TYR A 117 -10.99 -9.88 -3.01
N ASN A 118 -11.96 -9.81 -3.87
CA ASN A 118 -12.12 -8.93 -5.02
C ASN A 118 -10.81 -8.40 -5.64
N TYR A 119 -9.88 -9.32 -5.89
CA TYR A 119 -8.55 -9.02 -6.42
C TYR A 119 -8.63 -8.23 -7.72
N GLY A 120 -7.76 -7.23 -7.86
CA GLY A 120 -7.77 -6.31 -8.98
C GLY A 120 -8.63 -5.06 -8.76
N SER A 121 -9.46 -5.03 -7.71
CA SER A 121 -10.13 -3.82 -7.25
C SER A 121 -9.18 -2.91 -6.49
N ILE A 122 -9.44 -1.61 -6.54
CA ILE A 122 -8.61 -0.57 -5.93
C ILE A 122 -9.49 0.33 -5.08
N LEU A 123 -9.17 0.46 -3.78
CA LEU A 123 -9.74 1.49 -2.94
C LEU A 123 -8.95 2.78 -3.14
N VAL A 124 -9.65 3.90 -3.36
CA VAL A 124 -9.02 5.20 -3.60
C VAL A 124 -9.61 6.28 -2.71
N GLU A 125 -8.74 7.18 -2.24
CA GLU A 125 -9.14 8.45 -1.63
C GLU A 125 -9.08 9.55 -2.69
N ALA A 126 -10.18 10.27 -2.87
CA ALA A 126 -10.32 11.31 -3.88
C ALA A 126 -10.67 12.67 -3.27
N THR A 127 -10.10 13.71 -3.87
CA THR A 127 -10.31 15.12 -3.49
C THR A 127 -11.57 15.73 -4.12
N CYS A 128 -12.23 15.01 -5.02
CA CYS A 128 -13.44 15.43 -5.73
C CYS A 128 -14.38 14.25 -5.95
N ASP A 129 -15.55 14.52 -6.48
CA ASP A 129 -16.47 13.45 -6.89
C ASP A 129 -16.01 12.75 -8.16
N LEU A 130 -15.67 11.45 -8.06
CA LEU A 130 -15.24 10.64 -9.19
C LEU A 130 -16.40 10.09 -10.02
N THR A 131 -17.64 10.13 -9.51
CA THR A 131 -18.83 9.67 -10.24
C THR A 131 -19.39 10.73 -11.15
N SER A 132 -19.02 11.99 -10.94
CA SER A 132 -19.43 13.13 -11.76
C SER A 132 -18.39 13.45 -12.83
N ASN A 133 -18.72 13.26 -14.10
CA ASN A 133 -17.84 13.63 -15.21
C ASN A 133 -17.55 15.14 -15.27
N SER A 134 -18.43 15.97 -14.73
CA SER A 134 -18.26 17.43 -14.69
C SER A 134 -17.22 17.86 -13.67
N GLU A 135 -17.11 17.16 -12.55
CA GLU A 135 -16.10 17.44 -11.51
C GLU A 135 -14.81 16.70 -11.77
N SER A 136 -14.88 15.42 -12.11
CA SER A 136 -13.70 14.60 -12.32
C SER A 136 -13.00 14.91 -13.65
N GLY A 137 -13.75 15.24 -14.70
CA GLY A 137 -13.21 15.38 -16.06
C GLY A 137 -12.53 14.09 -16.57
N LEU A 138 -12.78 12.96 -15.91
CA LEU A 138 -12.30 11.64 -16.29
C LEU A 138 -13.44 10.88 -16.98
N THR A 139 -13.15 10.25 -18.09
CA THR A 139 -14.12 9.38 -18.76
C THR A 139 -14.10 8.00 -18.13
N SER A 140 -15.24 7.56 -17.61
CA SER A 140 -15.36 6.29 -16.87
C SER A 140 -16.48 5.37 -17.44
N ASN A 141 -16.74 5.43 -18.74
CA ASN A 141 -17.87 4.71 -19.34
C ASN A 141 -17.85 3.18 -19.12
N SER A 142 -16.68 2.62 -18.81
CA SER A 142 -16.48 1.18 -18.58
C SER A 142 -15.98 0.83 -17.18
N VAL A 143 -15.58 1.82 -16.37
CA VAL A 143 -15.05 1.63 -15.02
C VAL A 143 -16.18 1.65 -13.99
N ALA A 144 -16.30 0.57 -13.22
CA ALA A 144 -17.28 0.48 -12.14
C ALA A 144 -16.74 1.18 -10.89
N ILE A 145 -17.25 2.38 -10.60
CA ILE A 145 -16.87 3.21 -9.46
C ILE A 145 -18.00 3.23 -8.45
N GLN A 146 -17.73 2.76 -7.23
CA GLN A 146 -18.67 2.75 -6.11
C GLN A 146 -18.22 3.76 -5.06
N TYR A 147 -19.07 4.72 -4.74
CA TYR A 147 -18.86 5.60 -3.58
C TYR A 147 -19.09 4.80 -2.30
N LEU A 148 -18.19 4.89 -1.35
CA LEU A 148 -18.29 4.21 -0.06
C LEU A 148 -18.60 5.17 1.09
N GLY A 149 -18.04 6.38 1.10
CA GLY A 149 -18.15 7.34 2.18
C GLY A 149 -16.99 8.32 2.22
N GLU A 150 -16.64 8.80 3.41
CA GLU A 150 -15.69 9.89 3.60
C GLU A 150 -14.60 9.57 4.63
N VAL A 151 -13.47 10.24 4.48
CA VAL A 151 -12.40 10.27 5.47
C VAL A 151 -12.78 11.20 6.61
N THR A 152 -12.50 10.82 7.85
CA THR A 152 -12.85 11.59 9.05
C THR A 152 -11.64 11.77 9.99
N ASP A 153 -11.68 12.78 10.85
CA ASP A 153 -10.68 13.04 11.90
C ASP A 153 -10.88 12.19 13.16
N GLY A 154 -11.50 11.04 13.06
CA GLY A 154 -11.85 10.22 14.21
C GLY A 154 -10.71 9.27 14.66
N THR A 155 -10.90 8.69 15.83
CA THR A 155 -10.11 7.57 16.35
C THR A 155 -10.75 6.21 16.08
N HIS A 156 -11.97 6.22 15.55
CA HIS A 156 -12.76 5.03 15.24
C HIS A 156 -13.19 5.04 13.78
N LEU A 157 -12.98 3.93 13.12
CA LEU A 157 -13.58 3.68 11.83
C LEU A 157 -15.07 3.38 12.04
N VAL A 158 -15.92 3.99 11.22
CA VAL A 158 -17.36 3.74 11.21
C VAL A 158 -17.69 3.00 9.91
N ILE A 159 -18.21 1.78 10.03
CA ILE A 159 -18.55 0.92 8.91
C ILE A 159 -20.00 0.47 9.11
N ASN A 160 -20.89 0.87 8.21
CA ASN A 160 -22.34 0.59 8.31
C ASN A 160 -22.95 1.01 9.66
N GLY A 161 -22.40 2.08 10.28
CA GLY A 161 -22.79 2.56 11.60
C GLY A 161 -22.08 1.87 12.79
N GLU A 162 -21.41 0.76 12.57
CA GLU A 162 -20.59 0.09 13.60
C GLU A 162 -19.26 0.80 13.78
N ARG A 163 -18.80 0.90 15.04
CA ARG A 163 -17.58 1.64 15.41
C ARG A 163 -16.48 0.67 15.81
N VAL A 164 -15.34 0.77 15.13
CA VAL A 164 -14.15 -0.03 15.44
C VAL A 164 -12.98 0.90 15.75
N SER A 165 -12.31 0.69 16.88
CA SER A 165 -11.14 1.49 17.26
C SER A 165 -9.97 1.23 16.31
N ARG A 166 -9.39 2.32 15.75
CA ARG A 166 -8.17 2.24 14.94
C ARG A 166 -7.01 1.63 15.71
N GLU A 167 -6.85 1.96 16.99
CA GLU A 167 -5.80 1.43 17.85
C GLU A 167 -5.91 -0.09 18.02
N VAL A 168 -7.12 -0.61 18.21
CA VAL A 168 -7.37 -2.06 18.29
C VAL A 168 -6.98 -2.75 16.99
N LEU A 169 -7.35 -2.17 15.84
CA LEU A 169 -6.97 -2.70 14.53
C LEU A 169 -5.46 -2.66 14.29
N LEU A 170 -4.81 -1.56 14.66
CA LEU A 170 -3.36 -1.42 14.55
C LEU A 170 -2.64 -2.46 15.41
N HIS A 171 -3.06 -2.64 16.65
CA HIS A 171 -2.49 -3.65 17.53
C HIS A 171 -2.72 -5.06 17.00
N ALA A 172 -3.90 -5.36 16.48
CA ALA A 172 -4.18 -6.67 15.86
C ALA A 172 -3.33 -6.90 14.60
N CYS A 173 -3.04 -5.86 13.83
CA CYS A 173 -2.22 -5.95 12.63
C CYS A 173 -0.72 -6.12 12.95
N CYS A 174 -0.18 -5.30 13.85
CA CYS A 174 1.26 -5.21 14.12
C CYS A 174 1.71 -6.09 15.29
N GLY A 175 0.84 -6.36 16.25
CA GLY A 175 1.19 -7.03 17.50
C GLY A 175 1.29 -8.55 17.43
N GLN A 176 0.92 -9.18 16.32
CA GLN A 176 0.88 -10.64 16.20
C GLN A 176 2.24 -11.31 16.41
N PHE A 177 3.30 -10.64 15.99
CA PHE A 177 4.66 -11.15 16.06
C PHE A 177 5.52 -10.51 17.15
N ASP A 178 4.97 -9.61 17.96
CA ASP A 178 5.73 -8.87 18.98
C ASP A 178 6.52 -9.73 19.94
N LYS A 179 6.05 -10.96 20.21
CA LYS A 179 6.76 -11.93 21.06
C LYS A 179 8.00 -12.52 20.40
N ILE A 180 8.04 -12.55 19.08
CA ILE A 180 9.13 -13.15 18.28
C ILE A 180 9.98 -12.05 17.65
N TYR A 181 9.32 -11.03 17.11
CA TYR A 181 9.92 -9.86 16.44
C TYR A 181 9.32 -8.59 17.05
N PRO A 182 9.86 -8.11 18.18
CA PRO A 182 9.36 -6.88 18.81
C PRO A 182 9.40 -5.71 17.85
N SER A 183 8.29 -4.98 17.75
CA SER A 183 8.17 -3.78 16.90
C SER A 183 8.99 -2.60 17.41
N ALA A 184 9.40 -2.63 18.70
CA ALA A 184 10.24 -1.62 19.32
C ALA A 184 11.57 -2.21 19.78
N VAL A 185 12.67 -1.54 19.47
CA VAL A 185 13.99 -1.89 20.02
C VAL A 185 14.00 -1.55 21.52
N PRO A 186 14.31 -2.50 22.41
CA PRO A 186 14.42 -2.21 23.85
C PRO A 186 15.36 -1.04 24.10
N ALA A 187 15.00 -0.16 25.06
CA ALA A 187 15.75 1.07 25.35
C ALA A 187 17.25 0.83 25.61
N GLN A 188 17.60 -0.33 26.18
CA GLN A 188 18.99 -0.74 26.41
C GLN A 188 19.79 -0.99 25.11
N HIS A 189 19.16 -1.25 23.98
CA HIS A 189 19.80 -1.39 22.68
C HIS A 189 19.81 -0.09 21.87
N GLN A 190 19.00 0.89 22.26
CA GLN A 190 19.00 2.23 21.61
C GLN A 190 20.31 2.98 21.85
N ALA A 191 21.02 2.66 22.95
CA ALA A 191 22.34 3.24 23.27
C ALA A 191 23.46 2.80 22.32
N LEU A 192 23.24 1.77 21.50
CA LEU A 192 24.23 1.27 20.52
C LEU A 192 24.11 1.94 19.15
N MET A 193 23.10 2.78 18.95
CA MET A 193 23.03 3.61 17.73
C MET A 193 24.14 4.67 17.83
N PRO A 194 25.05 4.76 16.83
CA PRO A 194 26.10 5.78 16.86
C PRO A 194 25.46 7.15 17.05
N ALA A 195 25.91 7.87 18.10
CA ALA A 195 25.54 9.25 18.32
C ALA A 195 25.97 10.07 17.09
N GLY A 196 25.07 10.25 16.13
CA GLY A 196 25.40 10.94 14.88
C GLY A 196 24.44 10.68 13.71
N ILE A 197 23.62 9.62 13.77
CA ILE A 197 22.48 9.54 12.86
C ILE A 197 21.39 10.44 13.44
N LYS A 198 21.57 11.75 13.30
CA LYS A 198 20.44 12.67 13.37
C LYS A 198 19.45 12.12 12.37
N SER A 199 18.19 11.90 12.82
CA SER A 199 17.09 11.57 11.92
C SER A 199 17.30 12.42 10.67
N LEU A 200 17.47 11.80 9.54
CA LEU A 200 17.37 12.48 8.28
C LEU A 200 15.94 13.00 8.21
N ASN A 201 15.68 14.16 8.82
CA ASN A 201 14.60 15.03 8.41
C ASN A 201 14.95 15.46 6.98
N THR A 202 14.85 14.52 6.09
CA THR A 202 14.79 14.79 4.68
C THR A 202 13.46 15.52 4.45
N LYS A 203 13.47 16.85 4.65
CA LYS A 203 12.75 17.67 3.67
C LYS A 203 13.18 17.05 2.36
N HIS A 204 12.25 16.49 1.61
CA HIS A 204 12.52 16.02 0.26
C HIS A 204 13.11 17.19 -0.54
N SER A 205 14.40 17.41 -0.40
CA SER A 205 15.15 18.14 -1.41
C SER A 205 15.09 17.18 -2.59
N THR A 206 14.42 17.60 -3.65
CA THR A 206 14.58 17.02 -4.96
C THR A 206 16.07 16.79 -5.13
N LEU A 207 16.50 15.54 -5.15
CA LEU A 207 17.86 15.18 -5.49
C LEU A 207 18.00 15.53 -6.97
N ASN A 208 18.26 16.81 -7.24
CA ASN A 208 18.70 17.24 -8.54
C ASN A 208 20.12 16.69 -8.71
N TYR A 209 20.22 15.52 -9.30
CA TYR A 209 21.50 14.97 -9.71
C TYR A 209 22.02 15.82 -10.89
N ASN A 210 22.80 16.85 -10.57
CA ASN A 210 23.53 17.67 -11.53
C ASN A 210 24.93 17.10 -11.79
N GLY A 211 25.17 15.82 -11.46
CA GLY A 211 26.46 15.18 -11.66
C GLY A 211 26.68 14.75 -13.09
N THR A 212 27.91 14.90 -13.57
CA THR A 212 28.42 14.20 -14.75
C THR A 212 28.28 12.70 -14.56
N ALA A 213 27.88 11.98 -15.61
CA ALA A 213 27.88 10.51 -15.58
C ALA A 213 29.27 10.00 -15.14
N VAL A 214 29.28 9.19 -14.09
CA VAL A 214 30.52 8.61 -13.59
C VAL A 214 30.77 7.33 -14.37
N GLU A 215 31.91 7.24 -15.04
CA GLU A 215 32.28 6.11 -15.89
C GLU A 215 32.43 4.81 -15.08
N THR A 216 32.86 4.91 -13.83
CA THR A 216 32.99 3.81 -12.86
C THR A 216 32.38 4.23 -11.52
N PRO A 217 31.10 3.93 -11.26
CA PRO A 217 30.48 4.27 -10.00
C PRO A 217 31.07 3.47 -8.84
N LEU A 218 31.30 4.14 -7.71
CA LEU A 218 31.67 3.49 -6.45
C LEU A 218 30.39 2.92 -5.80
N VAL A 219 30.35 1.61 -5.59
CA VAL A 219 29.23 0.92 -4.96
C VAL A 219 29.65 0.48 -3.54
N TYR A 220 28.86 0.83 -2.55
CA TYR A 220 29.04 0.36 -1.17
C TYR A 220 28.09 -0.81 -0.90
N ILE A 221 28.64 -1.97 -0.57
CA ILE A 221 27.90 -3.19 -0.24
C ILE A 221 28.15 -3.54 1.21
N PRO A 222 27.27 -3.16 2.15
CA PRO A 222 27.44 -3.53 3.55
C PRO A 222 27.15 -5.02 3.76
N VAL A 223 28.03 -5.71 4.45
CA VAL A 223 27.90 -7.13 4.80
C VAL A 223 27.73 -7.25 6.30
N PHE A 224 26.62 -7.87 6.73
CA PHE A 224 26.31 -8.16 8.11
C PHE A 224 26.22 -9.67 8.33
N PRO A 225 26.30 -10.18 9.57
CA PRO A 225 26.03 -11.58 9.84
C PRO A 225 24.66 -12.01 9.26
N GLY A 226 24.65 -13.02 8.39
CA GLY A 226 23.46 -13.49 7.70
C GLY A 226 23.16 -12.82 6.34
N THR A 227 24.01 -11.89 5.87
CA THR A 227 23.90 -11.36 4.50
C THR A 227 24.16 -12.48 3.49
N ASN A 228 23.28 -12.56 2.48
CA ASN A 228 23.40 -13.47 1.34
C ASN A 228 23.67 -12.69 0.06
N CYS A 229 24.30 -13.35 -0.92
CA CYS A 229 24.59 -12.81 -2.26
C CYS A 229 25.49 -11.57 -2.29
N ASP A 230 26.26 -11.31 -1.24
CA ASP A 230 27.23 -10.22 -1.19
C ASP A 230 28.34 -10.39 -2.24
N TYR A 231 28.85 -11.62 -2.43
CA TYR A 231 29.83 -11.93 -3.45
C TYR A 231 29.29 -11.76 -4.88
N ASP A 232 28.03 -12.13 -5.11
CA ASP A 232 27.42 -11.99 -6.42
C ASP A 232 27.08 -10.54 -6.76
N SER A 233 26.75 -9.75 -5.73
CA SER A 233 26.52 -8.32 -5.86
C SER A 233 27.79 -7.51 -6.11
N ALA A 234 28.96 -8.05 -5.72
CA ALA A 234 30.26 -7.40 -5.89
C ALA A 234 30.91 -7.65 -7.25
N LYS A 235 30.38 -8.56 -8.06
CA LYS A 235 30.86 -8.87 -9.42
C LYS A 235 30.25 -7.93 -10.44
#